data_a14562293e2efdca6bb582511fa2d5ab
#
_entry.id   a14562293e2efdca6bb582511fa2d5ab
#
_cell.length_a   1.000
_cell.length_b   1.000
_cell.length_c   1.000
_cell.angle_alpha   90.00
_cell.angle_beta   90.00
_cell.angle_gamma   90.00
#
_symmetry.space_group_name_H-M   'P 1'
#
loop_
_entity.id
_entity.type
_entity.pdbx_description
1 polymer ?
#
loop_
_entity_poly.entity_id
_entity_poly.type
_entity_poly.pdbx_seq_one_letter_code
_entity_poly.pdbx_strand_id
1 'polypeptide(L)'
;MTIEQQVRSAFDAVQVDGSVTAVDLTTGAGVDVGGSTPRPLASVAKLPLVWVLLTLHHEGELDASTPLVLDPAHRTIGPVGTGRLRDPITMSARDAAYYAMSLSDNGAADAIWDFVGADRVRETLARLGLPHLRLRAPMRRIFELLEDQRRRERLDDAALLRTDPRTLDPLDPARVSSGTTAALTRFLAEMHRRAAGGSQADREVVDLMGAQLVRNRLASGFPAADLDVRGKTGTLLAVRHEVGYVTYPDGRAYAVSVLTSSRSLQIHHRVDAVIGEVARAAVLHLRR
;
A
#
# COMPACT_ATOMS: atom_id res chain seq x y z
N MET A 1 -30.70 1.01 -3.03
CA MET A 1 -29.45 1.78 -2.89
C MET A 1 -28.42 1.17 -3.81
N THR A 2 -27.80 1.96 -4.70
CA THR A 2 -26.73 1.44 -5.58
C THR A 2 -25.47 1.16 -4.77
N ILE A 3 -24.54 0.36 -5.33
CA ILE A 3 -23.23 0.11 -4.69
C ILE A 3 -22.46 1.42 -4.46
N GLU A 4 -22.52 2.35 -5.39
CA GLU A 4 -21.90 3.66 -5.25
C GLU A 4 -22.48 4.46 -4.07
N GLN A 5 -23.79 4.53 -3.94
CA GLN A 5 -24.46 5.20 -2.81
C GLN A 5 -24.08 4.55 -1.48
N GLN A 6 -24.02 3.21 -1.41
CA GLN A 6 -23.62 2.49 -0.22
C GLN A 6 -22.19 2.81 0.20
N VAL A 7 -21.26 2.79 -0.74
CA VAL A 7 -19.84 3.08 -0.49
C VAL A 7 -19.65 4.54 -0.04
N ARG A 8 -20.27 5.51 -0.73
CA ARG A 8 -20.18 6.94 -0.36
C ARG A 8 -20.73 7.19 1.04
N SER A 9 -21.92 6.63 1.35
CA SER A 9 -22.52 6.76 2.67
C SER A 9 -21.63 6.19 3.78
N ALA A 10 -20.97 5.04 3.55
CA ALA A 10 -20.04 4.46 4.50
C ALA A 10 -18.83 5.35 4.77
N PHE A 11 -18.24 5.95 3.73
CA PHE A 11 -17.13 6.89 3.88
C PHE A 11 -17.54 8.18 4.59
N ASP A 12 -18.70 8.75 4.25
CA ASP A 12 -19.21 9.97 4.88
C ASP A 12 -19.50 9.78 6.38
N ALA A 13 -20.01 8.61 6.77
CA ALA A 13 -20.28 8.27 8.17
C ALA A 13 -19.03 8.30 9.08
N VAL A 14 -17.82 8.19 8.49
CA VAL A 14 -16.54 8.28 9.21
C VAL A 14 -15.69 9.46 8.77
N GLN A 15 -16.28 10.42 8.05
CA GLN A 15 -15.66 11.68 7.63
C GLN A 15 -14.36 11.48 6.82
N VAL A 16 -14.37 10.55 5.86
CA VAL A 16 -13.25 10.33 4.93
C VAL A 16 -13.67 10.58 3.49
N ASP A 17 -12.73 11.06 2.71
CA ASP A 17 -12.78 11.04 1.25
C ASP A 17 -12.15 9.73 0.79
N GLY A 18 -12.98 8.78 0.33
CA GLY A 18 -12.55 7.43 0.00
C GLY A 18 -12.78 7.06 -1.47
N SER A 19 -12.00 6.08 -1.93
CA SER A 19 -12.16 5.43 -3.23
C SER A 19 -12.04 3.92 -3.06
N VAL A 20 -12.83 3.16 -3.81
CA VAL A 20 -12.72 1.69 -3.88
C VAL A 20 -12.82 1.24 -5.33
N THR A 21 -11.92 0.34 -5.71
CA THR A 21 -12.03 -0.43 -6.96
C THR A 21 -11.87 -1.90 -6.63
N ALA A 22 -12.75 -2.75 -7.15
CA ALA A 22 -12.67 -4.20 -7.03
C ALA A 22 -12.89 -4.85 -8.39
N VAL A 23 -12.18 -5.96 -8.66
CA VAL A 23 -12.30 -6.73 -9.90
C VAL A 23 -12.38 -8.21 -9.55
N ASP A 24 -13.33 -8.92 -10.14
CA ASP A 24 -13.37 -10.38 -10.19
C ASP A 24 -12.28 -10.86 -11.16
N LEU A 25 -11.29 -11.59 -10.66
CA LEU A 25 -10.12 -12.01 -11.43
C LEU A 25 -10.41 -13.12 -12.43
N THR A 26 -11.58 -13.77 -12.33
CA THR A 26 -12.04 -14.79 -13.26
C THR A 26 -12.80 -14.19 -14.44
N THR A 27 -13.73 -13.27 -14.15
CA THR A 27 -14.64 -12.72 -15.18
C THR A 27 -14.20 -11.38 -15.73
N GLY A 28 -13.34 -10.65 -15.01
CA GLY A 28 -12.97 -9.27 -15.31
C GLY A 28 -14.03 -8.23 -14.95
N ALA A 29 -15.18 -8.64 -14.40
CA ALA A 29 -16.20 -7.71 -13.92
C ALA A 29 -15.66 -6.84 -12.79
N GLY A 30 -16.06 -5.57 -12.75
CA GLY A 30 -15.50 -4.62 -11.79
C GLY A 30 -16.52 -3.69 -11.16
N VAL A 31 -16.19 -3.19 -9.99
CA VAL A 31 -16.82 -2.06 -9.29
C VAL A 31 -15.78 -0.97 -9.13
N ASP A 32 -16.16 0.25 -9.48
CA ASP A 32 -15.31 1.43 -9.31
C ASP A 32 -16.11 2.58 -8.69
N VAL A 33 -15.64 3.09 -7.56
CA VAL A 33 -16.17 4.29 -6.92
C VAL A 33 -15.02 5.24 -6.62
N GLY A 34 -14.87 6.26 -7.47
CA GLY A 34 -13.81 7.27 -7.33
C GLY A 34 -12.41 6.76 -7.68
N GLY A 35 -12.32 5.70 -8.51
CA GLY A 35 -11.09 4.98 -8.80
C GLY A 35 -10.01 5.75 -9.52
N SER A 36 -10.33 6.88 -10.13
CA SER A 36 -9.36 7.76 -10.82
C SER A 36 -8.72 8.82 -9.92
N THR A 37 -9.15 8.95 -8.65
CA THR A 37 -8.63 9.96 -7.73
C THR A 37 -7.22 9.60 -7.23
N PRO A 38 -6.18 10.38 -7.53
CA PRO A 38 -4.83 10.12 -7.04
C PRO A 38 -4.75 10.38 -5.53
N ARG A 39 -4.03 9.49 -4.83
CA ARG A 39 -3.74 9.64 -3.38
C ARG A 39 -2.28 9.28 -3.08
N PRO A 40 -1.69 9.85 -2.02
CA PRO A 40 -0.39 9.39 -1.53
C PRO A 40 -0.52 7.94 -1.08
N LEU A 41 0.40 7.07 -1.48
CA LEU A 41 0.30 5.63 -1.21
C LEU A 41 0.65 5.25 0.23
N ALA A 42 1.37 6.11 0.94
CA ALA A 42 1.98 5.70 2.21
C ALA A 42 2.70 4.33 2.04
N SER A 43 2.55 3.42 2.99
CA SER A 43 3.20 2.10 2.91
C SER A 43 2.63 1.14 1.86
N VAL A 44 1.55 1.47 1.17
CA VAL A 44 1.12 0.69 -0.02
C VAL A 44 2.21 0.73 -1.10
N ALA A 45 3.02 1.80 -1.16
CA ALA A 45 4.14 1.94 -2.08
C ALA A 45 5.20 0.82 -1.97
N LYS A 46 5.27 0.14 -0.81
CA LYS A 46 6.20 -0.98 -0.59
C LYS A 46 5.84 -2.21 -1.42
N LEU A 47 4.57 -2.42 -1.72
CA LEU A 47 4.13 -3.54 -2.54
C LEU A 47 4.73 -3.48 -3.97
N PRO A 48 4.54 -2.42 -4.76
CA PRO A 48 5.19 -2.33 -6.07
C PRO A 48 6.72 -2.21 -5.99
N LEU A 49 7.30 -1.69 -4.89
CA LEU A 49 8.76 -1.68 -4.69
C LEU A 49 9.32 -3.10 -4.54
N VAL A 50 8.70 -3.92 -3.70
CA VAL A 50 9.09 -5.33 -3.51
C VAL A 50 8.86 -6.12 -4.78
N TRP A 51 7.78 -5.84 -5.53
CA TRP A 51 7.56 -6.44 -6.84
C TRP A 51 8.70 -6.11 -7.83
N VAL A 52 9.19 -4.87 -7.85
CA VAL A 52 10.36 -4.50 -8.68
C VAL A 52 11.59 -5.28 -8.28
N LEU A 53 11.94 -5.33 -6.97
CA LEU A 53 13.08 -6.09 -6.49
C LEU A 53 13.05 -7.55 -6.94
N LEU A 54 11.91 -8.23 -6.71
CA LEU A 54 11.78 -9.65 -7.03
C LEU A 54 11.69 -9.90 -8.55
N THR A 55 11.11 -8.98 -9.31
CA THR A 55 11.13 -9.05 -10.78
C THR A 55 12.58 -9.01 -11.29
N LEU A 56 13.37 -8.03 -10.87
CA LEU A 56 14.76 -7.88 -11.28
C LEU A 56 15.64 -9.06 -10.79
N HIS A 57 15.32 -9.62 -9.62
CA HIS A 57 16.00 -10.81 -9.14
C HIS A 57 15.75 -12.02 -10.04
N HIS A 58 14.50 -12.32 -10.36
CA HIS A 58 14.15 -13.46 -11.21
C HIS A 58 14.53 -13.27 -12.69
N GLU A 59 14.72 -12.02 -13.12
CA GLU A 59 15.30 -11.69 -14.43
C GLU A 59 16.84 -11.79 -14.45
N GLY A 60 17.48 -12.02 -13.27
CA GLY A 60 18.94 -12.12 -13.14
C GLY A 60 19.68 -10.77 -13.14
N GLU A 61 18.96 -9.67 -13.05
CA GLU A 61 19.52 -8.31 -13.02
C GLU A 61 20.02 -7.87 -11.64
N LEU A 62 19.46 -8.46 -10.56
CA LEU A 62 19.84 -8.23 -9.17
C LEU A 62 19.87 -9.56 -8.42
N ASP A 63 20.70 -9.65 -7.39
CA ASP A 63 20.67 -10.78 -6.46
C ASP A 63 19.98 -10.39 -5.15
N ALA A 64 18.78 -10.93 -4.91
CA ALA A 64 18.02 -10.65 -3.68
C ALA A 64 18.68 -11.28 -2.41
N SER A 65 19.70 -12.13 -2.54
CA SER A 65 20.52 -12.60 -1.41
C SER A 65 21.56 -11.59 -0.94
N THR A 66 21.76 -10.49 -1.69
CA THR A 66 22.73 -9.43 -1.37
C THR A 66 22.48 -8.89 0.05
N PRO A 67 23.53 -8.84 0.91
CA PRO A 67 23.41 -8.27 2.25
C PRO A 67 23.21 -6.75 2.19
N LEU A 68 22.18 -6.27 2.87
CA LEU A 68 21.91 -4.85 3.08
C LEU A 68 22.22 -4.50 4.53
N VAL A 69 23.00 -3.44 4.75
CA VAL A 69 23.31 -2.92 6.08
C VAL A 69 22.33 -1.80 6.42
N LEU A 70 21.62 -1.95 7.52
CA LEU A 70 20.69 -0.97 8.06
C LEU A 70 21.31 -0.32 9.31
N ASP A 71 22.00 0.79 9.11
CA ASP A 71 22.65 1.55 10.17
C ASP A 71 21.64 2.46 10.89
N PRO A 72 21.56 2.46 12.22
CA PRO A 72 20.69 3.34 13.00
C PRO A 72 20.83 4.83 12.69
N ALA A 73 22.03 5.28 12.32
CA ALA A 73 22.31 6.69 11.99
C ALA A 73 21.58 7.15 10.71
N HIS A 74 21.27 6.23 9.80
CA HIS A 74 20.69 6.53 8.49
C HIS A 74 19.37 5.82 8.21
N ARG A 75 19.01 4.88 9.08
CA ARG A 75 17.82 4.05 8.93
C ARG A 75 16.55 4.85 9.21
N THR A 76 15.60 4.77 8.28
CA THR A 76 14.30 5.43 8.43
C THR A 76 13.53 4.90 9.64
N ILE A 77 13.07 5.81 10.48
CA ILE A 77 12.31 5.48 11.68
C ILE A 77 10.96 4.86 11.34
N GLY A 78 10.44 4.06 12.28
CA GLY A 78 9.12 3.44 12.18
C GLY A 78 8.59 3.04 13.55
N PRO A 79 7.29 2.73 13.67
CA PRO A 79 6.70 2.31 14.95
C PRO A 79 7.13 0.90 15.38
N VAL A 80 7.58 0.08 14.44
CA VAL A 80 7.95 -1.33 14.62
C VAL A 80 9.15 -1.71 13.75
N GLY A 81 9.67 -2.92 13.95
CA GLY A 81 10.70 -3.52 13.10
C GLY A 81 12.06 -2.85 13.26
N THR A 82 12.81 -2.78 12.15
CA THR A 82 14.21 -2.31 12.15
C THR A 82 14.35 -0.87 12.65
N GLY A 83 13.36 0.00 12.39
CA GLY A 83 13.36 1.39 12.84
C GLY A 83 13.39 1.58 14.37
N ARG A 84 13.25 0.50 15.15
CA ARG A 84 13.29 0.51 16.65
C ARG A 84 14.55 -0.14 17.20
N LEU A 85 15.36 -0.78 16.39
CA LEU A 85 16.62 -1.40 16.83
C LEU A 85 17.69 -0.35 17.08
N ARG A 86 18.61 -0.62 17.99
CA ARG A 86 19.66 0.34 18.41
C ARG A 86 20.97 0.14 17.67
N ASP A 87 21.25 -1.09 17.28
CA ASP A 87 22.52 -1.48 16.67
C ASP A 87 22.37 -1.63 15.15
N PRO A 88 23.46 -1.55 14.37
CA PRO A 88 23.47 -1.91 12.97
C PRO A 88 23.06 -3.38 12.79
N ILE A 89 22.27 -3.63 11.76
CA ILE A 89 21.88 -4.99 11.37
C ILE A 89 22.18 -5.21 9.91
N THR A 90 22.44 -6.46 9.56
CA THR A 90 22.59 -6.88 8.17
C THR A 90 21.57 -7.97 7.87
N MET A 91 20.86 -7.83 6.75
CA MET A 91 19.93 -8.85 6.25
C MET A 91 19.98 -8.87 4.74
N SER A 92 19.53 -9.98 4.12
CA SER A 92 19.41 -10.02 2.66
C SER A 92 18.33 -9.05 2.14
N ALA A 93 18.43 -8.63 0.88
CA ALA A 93 17.37 -7.83 0.26
C ALA A 93 16.02 -8.57 0.27
N ARG A 94 16.04 -9.91 0.20
CA ARG A 94 14.84 -10.77 0.31
C ARG A 94 14.22 -10.70 1.71
N ASP A 95 15.04 -10.77 2.76
CA ASP A 95 14.54 -10.64 4.14
C ASP A 95 14.04 -9.22 4.41
N ALA A 96 14.69 -8.20 3.85
CA ALA A 96 14.21 -6.83 3.89
C ALA A 96 12.83 -6.70 3.22
N ALA A 97 12.58 -7.43 2.11
CA ALA A 97 11.26 -7.47 1.47
C ALA A 97 10.20 -8.10 2.40
N TYR A 98 10.54 -9.18 3.12
CA TYR A 98 9.65 -9.76 4.13
C TYR A 98 9.29 -8.74 5.24
N TYR A 99 10.28 -8.03 5.79
CA TYR A 99 10.05 -6.98 6.80
C TYR A 99 9.21 -5.82 6.25
N ALA A 100 9.49 -5.36 5.02
CA ALA A 100 8.74 -4.30 4.36
C ALA A 100 7.26 -4.68 4.15
N MET A 101 6.98 -5.94 3.84
CA MET A 101 5.62 -6.42 3.59
C MET A 101 4.88 -6.78 4.88
N SER A 102 5.47 -7.58 5.77
CA SER A 102 4.82 -8.11 6.97
C SER A 102 4.62 -7.06 8.06
N LEU A 103 5.68 -6.33 8.41
CA LEU A 103 5.69 -5.29 9.45
C LEU A 103 5.48 -3.87 8.89
N SER A 104 5.48 -3.74 7.57
CA SER A 104 5.50 -2.41 6.93
C SER A 104 6.74 -1.58 7.31
N ASP A 105 7.89 -2.22 7.48
CA ASP A 105 9.13 -1.63 7.93
C ASP A 105 9.65 -0.56 6.95
N ASN A 106 9.90 0.66 7.46
CA ASN A 106 10.37 1.77 6.64
C ASN A 106 11.86 1.64 6.32
N GLY A 107 12.68 1.24 7.30
CA GLY A 107 14.12 1.08 7.12
C GLY A 107 14.44 0.00 6.10
N ALA A 108 13.76 -1.15 6.18
CA ALA A 108 13.89 -2.23 5.22
C ALA A 108 13.45 -1.79 3.80
N ALA A 109 12.33 -1.07 3.69
CA ALA A 109 11.86 -0.56 2.41
C ALA A 109 12.85 0.44 1.78
N ASP A 110 13.43 1.33 2.57
CA ASP A 110 14.39 2.30 2.07
C ASP A 110 15.73 1.66 1.71
N ALA A 111 16.17 0.62 2.43
CA ALA A 111 17.33 -0.17 2.04
C ALA A 111 17.11 -0.88 0.69
N ILE A 112 15.90 -1.41 0.44
CA ILE A 112 15.54 -1.97 -0.88
C ILE A 112 15.55 -0.88 -1.95
N TRP A 113 14.97 0.29 -1.66
CA TRP A 113 14.96 1.42 -2.61
C TRP A 113 16.38 1.82 -3.02
N ASP A 114 17.28 1.96 -2.04
CA ASP A 114 18.67 2.34 -2.30
C ASP A 114 19.45 1.25 -3.05
N PHE A 115 19.17 -0.02 -2.77
CA PHE A 115 19.77 -1.16 -3.46
C PHE A 115 19.30 -1.28 -4.92
N VAL A 116 18.00 -1.14 -5.17
CA VAL A 116 17.44 -1.22 -6.52
C VAL A 116 17.82 0.01 -7.35
N GLY A 117 17.74 1.20 -6.76
CA GLY A 117 17.95 2.48 -7.40
C GLY A 117 16.69 3.04 -8.08
N ALA A 118 16.54 4.36 -7.99
CA ALA A 118 15.32 5.07 -8.44
C ALA A 118 15.00 4.86 -9.94
N ASP A 119 16.02 4.78 -10.78
CA ASP A 119 15.85 4.61 -12.22
C ASP A 119 15.29 3.23 -12.55
N ARG A 120 15.88 2.16 -11.99
CA ARG A 120 15.35 0.80 -12.17
C ARG A 120 13.94 0.64 -11.62
N VAL A 121 13.62 1.26 -10.47
CA VAL A 121 12.25 1.27 -9.95
C VAL A 121 11.30 1.88 -10.97
N ARG A 122 11.63 3.03 -11.54
CA ARG A 122 10.79 3.74 -12.51
C ARG A 122 10.64 2.95 -13.80
N GLU A 123 11.74 2.45 -14.36
CA GLU A 123 11.76 1.73 -15.62
C GLU A 123 11.01 0.40 -15.54
N THR A 124 11.22 -0.38 -14.47
CA THR A 124 10.54 -1.67 -14.28
C THR A 124 9.04 -1.48 -14.11
N LEU A 125 8.60 -0.48 -13.32
CA LEU A 125 7.18 -0.17 -13.19
C LEU A 125 6.55 0.33 -14.49
N ALA A 126 7.30 1.07 -15.30
CA ALA A 126 6.79 1.56 -16.60
C ALA A 126 6.42 0.42 -17.56
N ARG A 127 7.08 -0.75 -17.45
CA ARG A 127 6.74 -1.97 -18.24
C ARG A 127 5.29 -2.43 -18.04
N LEU A 128 4.65 -2.06 -16.92
CA LEU A 128 3.25 -2.40 -16.63
C LEU A 128 2.23 -1.50 -17.36
N GLY A 129 2.65 -0.38 -17.90
CA GLY A 129 1.73 0.57 -18.56
C GLY A 129 0.69 1.17 -17.60
N LEU A 130 1.06 1.43 -16.34
CA LEU A 130 0.19 1.97 -15.29
C LEU A 130 0.58 3.42 -14.93
N PRO A 131 0.21 4.43 -15.74
CA PRO A 131 0.68 5.81 -15.59
C PRO A 131 0.28 6.47 -14.26
N HIS A 132 -0.77 5.94 -13.60
CA HIS A 132 -1.29 6.43 -12.33
C HIS A 132 -0.79 5.64 -11.12
N LEU A 133 0.23 4.79 -11.26
CA LEU A 133 0.99 4.16 -10.18
C LEU A 133 2.43 4.67 -10.25
N ARG A 134 2.83 5.52 -9.31
CA ARG A 134 4.10 6.22 -9.34
C ARG A 134 4.86 6.05 -8.04
N LEU A 135 6.00 5.38 -8.07
CA LEU A 135 6.98 5.40 -7.01
C LEU A 135 8.00 6.52 -7.30
N ARG A 136 8.06 7.54 -6.44
CA ARG A 136 8.86 8.76 -6.65
C ARG A 136 10.10 8.81 -5.78
N ALA A 137 10.01 8.29 -4.55
CA ALA A 137 11.03 8.45 -3.53
C ALA A 137 10.91 7.37 -2.45
N PRO A 138 11.97 7.13 -1.66
CA PRO A 138 11.93 6.26 -0.49
C PRO A 138 11.02 6.80 0.61
N MET A 139 10.74 5.97 1.63
CA MET A 139 9.85 6.33 2.75
C MET A 139 10.38 7.52 3.56
N ARG A 140 11.70 7.68 3.70
CA ARG A 140 12.32 8.81 4.41
C ARG A 140 11.88 10.17 3.85
N ARG A 141 11.62 10.27 2.55
CA ARG A 141 11.18 11.51 1.92
C ARG A 141 9.88 12.07 2.51
N ILE A 142 9.00 11.20 2.96
CA ILE A 142 7.74 11.58 3.62
C ILE A 142 8.02 12.35 4.92
N PHE A 143 8.97 11.84 5.72
CA PHE A 143 9.37 12.46 6.99
C PHE A 143 10.13 13.77 6.78
N GLU A 144 11.01 13.82 5.78
CA GLU A 144 11.71 15.03 5.38
C GLU A 144 10.71 16.14 4.99
N LEU A 145 9.73 15.83 4.15
CA LEU A 145 8.70 16.79 3.74
C LEU A 145 7.90 17.33 4.92
N LEU A 146 7.53 16.45 5.88
CA LEU A 146 6.81 16.87 7.07
C LEU A 146 7.67 17.81 7.93
N GLU A 147 8.93 17.45 8.15
CA GLU A 147 9.85 18.24 8.97
C GLU A 147 10.20 19.57 8.31
N ASP A 148 10.40 19.60 6.99
CA ASP A 148 10.61 20.83 6.23
C ASP A 148 9.40 21.78 6.32
N GLN A 149 8.17 21.23 6.21
CA GLN A 149 6.95 22.02 6.35
C GLN A 149 6.80 22.53 7.79
N ARG A 150 7.03 21.68 8.79
CA ARG A 150 6.98 22.10 10.21
C ARG A 150 7.92 23.26 10.48
N ARG A 151 9.16 23.21 9.99
CA ARG A 151 10.13 24.31 10.13
C ARG A 151 9.70 25.56 9.41
N ARG A 152 9.26 25.45 8.14
CA ARG A 152 8.85 26.58 7.30
C ARG A 152 7.65 27.31 7.87
N GLU A 153 6.66 26.58 8.38
CA GLU A 153 5.39 27.12 8.86
C GLU A 153 5.35 27.24 10.40
N ARG A 154 6.43 26.87 11.09
CA ARG A 154 6.56 26.87 12.56
C ARG A 154 5.44 26.09 13.26
N LEU A 155 5.13 24.89 12.72
CA LEU A 155 4.11 24.01 13.26
C LEU A 155 4.65 23.19 14.44
N ASP A 156 4.15 23.46 15.64
CA ASP A 156 4.26 22.56 16.77
C ASP A 156 3.23 21.41 16.64
N ASP A 157 3.25 20.46 17.56
CA ASP A 157 2.34 19.31 17.52
C ASP A 157 0.86 19.72 17.61
N ALA A 158 0.56 20.76 18.40
CA ALA A 158 -0.81 21.24 18.57
C ALA A 158 -1.31 21.97 17.31
N ALA A 159 -0.45 22.75 16.65
CA ALA A 159 -0.75 23.39 15.38
C ALA A 159 -0.91 22.34 14.26
N LEU A 160 -0.02 21.36 14.21
CA LEU A 160 -0.11 20.27 13.25
C LEU A 160 -1.46 19.54 13.34
N LEU A 161 -1.92 19.19 14.55
CA LEU A 161 -3.21 18.50 14.74
C LEU A 161 -4.43 19.31 14.27
N ARG A 162 -4.31 20.64 14.16
CA ARG A 162 -5.37 21.54 13.65
C ARG A 162 -5.22 21.87 12.16
N THR A 163 -4.10 21.46 11.54
CA THR A 163 -3.85 21.71 10.12
C THR A 163 -4.80 20.88 9.25
N ASP A 164 -5.32 21.48 8.19
CA ASP A 164 -6.07 20.74 7.17
C ASP A 164 -5.13 19.71 6.52
N PRO A 165 -5.43 18.41 6.57
CA PRO A 165 -4.57 17.38 5.98
C PRO A 165 -4.24 17.60 4.50
N ARG A 166 -5.14 18.26 3.75
CA ARG A 166 -4.95 18.54 2.31
C ARG A 166 -3.85 19.53 2.02
N THR A 167 -3.39 20.27 3.02
CA THR A 167 -2.29 21.25 2.90
C THR A 167 -0.93 20.68 3.32
N LEU A 168 -0.90 19.43 3.78
CA LEU A 168 0.32 18.82 4.25
C LEU A 168 1.13 18.24 3.08
N ASP A 169 2.37 18.70 2.92
CA ASP A 169 3.31 18.30 1.89
C ASP A 169 3.48 16.77 1.75
N PRO A 170 3.57 15.98 2.85
CA PRO A 170 3.66 14.52 2.76
C PRO A 170 2.35 13.84 2.31
N LEU A 171 1.24 14.56 2.24
CA LEU A 171 -0.03 14.06 1.73
C LEU A 171 -0.37 14.57 0.31
N ASP A 172 0.49 15.36 -0.30
CA ASP A 172 0.34 15.79 -1.70
C ASP A 172 0.79 14.66 -2.65
N PRO A 173 -0.13 14.07 -3.46
CA PRO A 173 0.20 12.99 -4.40
C PRO A 173 1.15 13.43 -5.53
N ALA A 174 1.37 14.73 -5.72
CA ALA A 174 2.37 15.24 -6.66
C ALA A 174 3.80 15.18 -6.11
N ARG A 175 3.97 15.17 -4.79
CA ARG A 175 5.28 15.26 -4.10
C ARG A 175 5.79 13.93 -3.56
N VAL A 176 4.91 12.94 -3.37
CA VAL A 176 5.25 11.62 -2.84
C VAL A 176 4.85 10.50 -3.79
N SER A 177 5.21 9.27 -3.46
CA SER A 177 4.71 8.09 -4.18
C SER A 177 3.18 8.05 -4.12
N SER A 178 2.55 7.94 -5.29
CA SER A 178 1.10 8.12 -5.43
C SER A 178 0.47 7.12 -6.39
N GLY A 179 -0.83 6.88 -6.21
CA GLY A 179 -1.58 5.99 -7.07
C GLY A 179 -3.08 6.20 -6.95
N THR A 180 -3.82 5.52 -7.84
CA THR A 180 -5.27 5.47 -7.82
C THR A 180 -5.74 4.05 -7.50
N THR A 181 -6.95 3.87 -6.95
CA THR A 181 -7.47 2.52 -6.69
C THR A 181 -7.60 1.72 -7.99
N ALA A 182 -7.99 2.35 -9.10
CA ALA A 182 -8.05 1.70 -10.39
C ALA A 182 -6.68 1.18 -10.86
N ALA A 183 -5.62 1.98 -10.73
CA ALA A 183 -4.27 1.57 -11.11
C ALA A 183 -3.73 0.44 -10.23
N LEU A 184 -3.95 0.52 -8.91
CA LEU A 184 -3.54 -0.52 -7.95
C LEU A 184 -4.29 -1.83 -8.16
N THR A 185 -5.59 -1.79 -8.43
CA THR A 185 -6.38 -2.99 -8.72
C THR A 185 -5.95 -3.64 -10.05
N ARG A 186 -5.63 -2.83 -11.07
CA ARG A 186 -5.02 -3.35 -12.31
C ARG A 186 -3.63 -3.95 -12.08
N PHE A 187 -2.80 -3.34 -11.22
CA PHE A 187 -1.52 -3.90 -10.82
C PHE A 187 -1.68 -5.28 -10.16
N LEU A 188 -2.61 -5.40 -9.21
CA LEU A 188 -2.93 -6.68 -8.56
C LEU A 188 -3.45 -7.71 -9.58
N ALA A 189 -4.37 -7.33 -10.48
CA ALA A 189 -4.90 -8.23 -11.50
C ALA A 189 -3.79 -8.74 -12.44
N GLU A 190 -2.88 -7.86 -12.85
CA GLU A 190 -1.73 -8.25 -13.69
C GLU A 190 -0.77 -9.19 -12.94
N MET A 191 -0.45 -8.91 -11.66
CA MET A 191 0.34 -9.83 -10.82
C MET A 191 -0.32 -11.20 -10.72
N HIS A 192 -1.63 -11.27 -10.46
CA HIS A 192 -2.37 -12.53 -10.38
C HIS A 192 -2.28 -13.32 -11.70
N ARG A 193 -2.50 -12.65 -12.83
CA ARG A 193 -2.41 -13.25 -14.17
C ARG A 193 -0.99 -13.79 -14.44
N ARG A 194 0.06 -13.03 -14.10
CA ARG A 194 1.46 -13.43 -14.28
C ARG A 194 1.85 -14.57 -13.36
N ALA A 195 1.39 -14.58 -12.11
CA ALA A 195 1.61 -15.67 -11.16
C ALA A 195 0.98 -16.98 -11.66
N ALA A 196 -0.24 -16.91 -12.19
CA ALA A 196 -0.91 -18.05 -12.83
C ALA A 196 -0.15 -18.53 -14.09
N GLY A 197 0.42 -17.60 -14.87
CA GLY A 197 1.27 -17.85 -16.04
C GLY A 197 2.70 -18.36 -15.73
N GLY A 198 3.05 -18.56 -14.46
CA GLY A 198 4.33 -19.17 -14.08
C GLY A 198 5.36 -18.19 -13.50
N SER A 199 5.09 -16.89 -13.42
CA SER A 199 6.02 -15.90 -12.86
C SER A 199 6.31 -16.20 -11.38
N GLN A 200 7.57 -16.49 -11.05
CA GLN A 200 8.02 -16.74 -9.68
C GLN A 200 8.01 -15.44 -8.86
N ALA A 201 8.45 -14.33 -9.45
CA ALA A 201 8.42 -13.02 -8.79
C ALA A 201 7.02 -12.66 -8.29
N ASP A 202 6.00 -12.80 -9.15
CA ASP A 202 4.63 -12.44 -8.80
C ASP A 202 4.06 -13.37 -7.72
N ARG A 203 4.38 -14.69 -7.74
CA ARG A 203 3.99 -15.64 -6.69
C ARG A 203 4.61 -15.26 -5.35
N GLU A 204 5.90 -14.99 -5.32
CA GLU A 204 6.63 -14.62 -4.10
C GLU A 204 6.07 -13.33 -3.49
N VAL A 205 5.74 -12.32 -4.31
CA VAL A 205 5.07 -11.09 -3.81
C VAL A 205 3.70 -11.39 -3.21
N VAL A 206 2.88 -12.22 -3.88
CA VAL A 206 1.56 -12.62 -3.36
C VAL A 206 1.68 -13.38 -2.04
N ASP A 207 2.69 -14.23 -1.88
CA ASP A 207 2.96 -14.93 -0.62
C ASP A 207 3.38 -13.95 0.49
N LEU A 208 4.24 -12.98 0.18
CA LEU A 208 4.62 -11.92 1.12
C LEU A 208 3.43 -11.05 1.55
N MET A 209 2.43 -10.83 0.68
CA MET A 209 1.19 -10.15 1.07
C MET A 209 0.41 -10.93 2.13
N GLY A 210 0.48 -12.25 2.12
CA GLY A 210 -0.12 -13.13 3.15
C GLY A 210 0.53 -13.01 4.52
N ALA A 211 1.79 -12.56 4.58
CA ALA A 211 2.54 -12.38 5.83
C ALA A 211 2.20 -11.09 6.59
N GLN A 212 1.34 -10.20 6.04
CA GLN A 212 0.97 -8.94 6.70
C GLN A 212 0.30 -9.16 8.05
N LEU A 213 0.84 -8.52 9.10
CA LEU A 213 0.33 -8.66 10.47
C LEU A 213 -0.90 -7.79 10.77
N VAL A 214 -1.07 -6.67 10.09
CA VAL A 214 -2.22 -5.78 10.27
C VAL A 214 -3.44 -6.36 9.54
N ARG A 215 -4.45 -6.79 10.29
CA ARG A 215 -5.62 -7.52 9.78
C ARG A 215 -6.97 -6.83 10.03
N ASN A 216 -6.95 -5.58 10.52
CA ASN A 216 -8.14 -4.86 10.98
C ASN A 216 -8.81 -3.97 9.90
N ARG A 217 -8.37 -4.07 8.63
CA ARG A 217 -8.94 -3.33 7.49
C ARG A 217 -9.59 -4.29 6.50
N LEU A 218 -8.94 -4.60 5.39
CA LEU A 218 -9.52 -5.50 4.37
C LEU A 218 -10.02 -6.81 4.98
N ALA A 219 -9.18 -7.48 5.75
CA ALA A 219 -9.54 -8.76 6.37
C ALA A 219 -10.70 -8.67 7.36
N SER A 220 -10.95 -7.53 8.00
CA SER A 220 -12.11 -7.35 8.90
C SER A 220 -13.46 -7.41 8.18
N GLY A 221 -13.48 -7.11 6.88
CA GLY A 221 -14.66 -7.27 6.04
C GLY A 221 -14.97 -8.72 5.67
N PHE A 222 -14.02 -9.63 5.87
CA PHE A 222 -14.08 -11.03 5.44
C PHE A 222 -13.68 -11.97 6.59
N PRO A 223 -14.51 -12.04 7.65
CA PRO A 223 -14.14 -12.72 8.91
C PRO A 223 -14.25 -14.25 8.86
N ALA A 224 -14.76 -14.82 7.77
CA ALA A 224 -14.88 -16.27 7.67
C ALA A 224 -13.50 -16.93 7.56
N ALA A 225 -13.27 -18.01 8.33
CA ALA A 225 -11.96 -18.64 8.48
C ALA A 225 -11.46 -19.36 7.21
N ASP A 226 -12.35 -19.63 6.28
CA ASP A 226 -12.08 -20.29 5.01
C ASP A 226 -11.74 -19.31 3.86
N LEU A 227 -11.73 -18.01 4.15
CA LEU A 227 -11.35 -16.98 3.18
C LEU A 227 -9.86 -16.66 3.31
N ASP A 228 -9.12 -16.70 2.19
CA ASP A 228 -7.74 -16.20 2.14
C ASP A 228 -7.75 -14.70 1.77
N VAL A 229 -7.31 -13.87 2.71
CA VAL A 229 -7.19 -12.42 2.52
C VAL A 229 -5.73 -12.04 2.64
N ARG A 230 -5.16 -11.58 1.54
CA ARG A 230 -3.75 -11.14 1.43
C ARG A 230 -3.71 -9.67 1.07
N GLY A 231 -2.86 -8.87 1.72
CA GLY A 231 -2.90 -7.44 1.47
C GLY A 231 -1.65 -6.67 1.86
N LYS A 232 -1.68 -5.37 1.53
CA LYS A 232 -0.71 -4.39 2.01
C LYS A 232 -1.43 -3.14 2.48
N THR A 233 -1.24 -2.81 3.75
CA THR A 233 -1.77 -1.58 4.35
C THR A 233 -0.89 -0.37 4.08
N GLY A 234 -1.52 0.82 4.08
CA GLY A 234 -0.85 2.11 4.10
C GLY A 234 -1.39 2.99 5.22
N THR A 235 -0.49 3.57 6.01
CA THR A 235 -0.84 4.44 7.14
C THR A 235 0.12 5.62 7.17
N LEU A 236 -0.42 6.82 7.09
CA LEU A 236 0.34 8.06 7.23
C LEU A 236 -0.62 9.19 7.60
N LEU A 237 -0.37 9.89 8.72
CA LEU A 237 -1.20 11.05 9.11
C LEU A 237 -2.70 10.76 8.90
N ALA A 238 -3.36 11.52 8.02
CA ALA A 238 -4.79 11.39 7.71
C ALA A 238 -5.16 10.20 6.83
N VAL A 239 -4.21 9.47 6.24
CA VAL A 239 -4.55 8.40 5.29
C VAL A 239 -4.50 7.02 5.92
N ARG A 240 -5.46 6.19 5.51
CA ARG A 240 -5.58 4.77 5.82
C ARG A 240 -5.94 4.04 4.54
N HIS A 241 -5.17 3.03 4.19
CA HIS A 241 -5.31 2.31 2.95
C HIS A 241 -5.16 0.82 3.17
N GLU A 242 -5.78 0.03 2.32
CA GLU A 242 -5.38 -1.35 2.08
C GLU A 242 -5.71 -1.76 0.64
N VAL A 243 -4.80 -2.54 0.05
CA VAL A 243 -4.97 -3.16 -1.26
C VAL A 243 -4.62 -4.65 -1.15
N GLY A 244 -5.32 -5.51 -1.89
CA GLY A 244 -5.04 -6.94 -1.77
C GLY A 244 -6.00 -7.83 -2.51
N TYR A 245 -5.96 -9.10 -2.12
CA TYR A 245 -6.78 -10.17 -2.66
C TYR A 245 -7.74 -10.73 -1.61
N VAL A 246 -8.91 -11.13 -2.08
CA VAL A 246 -9.88 -11.93 -1.32
C VAL A 246 -10.16 -13.17 -2.15
N THR A 247 -9.77 -14.34 -1.65
CA THR A 247 -9.99 -15.63 -2.33
C THR A 247 -10.98 -16.45 -1.55
N TYR A 248 -11.98 -16.97 -2.24
CA TYR A 248 -13.05 -17.81 -1.69
C TYR A 248 -12.73 -19.29 -1.88
N PRO A 249 -13.34 -20.20 -1.08
CA PRO A 249 -13.13 -21.64 -1.20
C PRO A 249 -13.58 -22.23 -2.56
N ASP A 250 -14.48 -21.56 -3.26
CA ASP A 250 -14.91 -21.93 -4.62
C ASP A 250 -13.86 -21.59 -5.70
N GLY A 251 -12.69 -21.05 -5.30
CA GLY A 251 -11.60 -20.66 -6.18
C GLY A 251 -11.75 -19.27 -6.78
N ARG A 252 -12.88 -18.57 -6.62
CA ARG A 252 -13.04 -17.20 -7.11
C ARG A 252 -12.19 -16.24 -6.27
N ALA A 253 -11.42 -15.42 -6.95
CA ALA A 253 -10.55 -14.44 -6.35
C ALA A 253 -10.87 -13.02 -6.85
N TYR A 254 -10.70 -12.05 -5.96
CA TYR A 254 -11.00 -10.64 -6.20
C TYR A 254 -9.78 -9.81 -5.85
N ALA A 255 -9.38 -8.91 -6.74
CA ALA A 255 -8.44 -7.84 -6.42
C ALA A 255 -9.22 -6.62 -5.92
N VAL A 256 -8.82 -6.06 -4.79
CA VAL A 256 -9.51 -4.93 -4.15
C VAL A 256 -8.51 -3.89 -3.71
N SER A 257 -8.81 -2.62 -3.98
CA SER A 257 -8.03 -1.47 -3.51
C SER A 257 -8.96 -0.46 -2.85
N VAL A 258 -8.65 -0.09 -1.61
CA VAL A 258 -9.37 0.96 -0.86
C VAL A 258 -8.37 1.98 -0.38
N LEU A 259 -8.53 3.23 -0.81
CA LEU A 259 -7.71 4.36 -0.40
C LEU A 259 -8.59 5.42 0.27
N THR A 260 -8.22 5.87 1.47
CA THR A 260 -8.99 6.89 2.21
C THR A 260 -8.10 8.04 2.69
N SER A 261 -8.69 9.22 2.79
CA SER A 261 -8.09 10.41 3.40
C SER A 261 -9.10 11.01 4.37
N SER A 262 -8.78 11.06 5.64
CA SER A 262 -9.62 11.71 6.66
C SER A 262 -9.60 13.22 6.48
N ARG A 263 -10.76 13.86 6.73
CA ARG A 263 -10.90 15.31 6.64
C ARG A 263 -10.23 16.06 7.80
N SER A 264 -9.71 15.29 8.79
CA SER A 264 -8.98 15.78 9.97
C SER A 264 -7.86 14.83 10.34
N LEU A 265 -6.81 15.31 11.00
CA LEU A 265 -5.78 14.48 11.64
C LEU A 265 -6.28 13.76 12.89
N GLN A 266 -7.41 14.20 13.45
CA GLN A 266 -8.16 13.45 14.49
C GLN A 266 -9.04 12.41 13.79
N ILE A 267 -8.45 11.23 13.51
CA ILE A 267 -9.06 10.21 12.69
C ILE A 267 -10.19 9.50 13.45
N HIS A 268 -11.35 9.35 12.79
CA HIS A 268 -12.47 8.61 13.34
C HIS A 268 -12.06 7.14 13.59
N HIS A 269 -12.37 6.61 14.78
CA HIS A 269 -11.94 5.27 15.22
C HIS A 269 -12.39 4.12 14.31
N ARG A 270 -13.48 4.28 13.56
CA ARG A 270 -13.99 3.26 12.62
C ARG A 270 -13.39 3.29 11.22
N VAL A 271 -12.45 4.18 10.91
CA VAL A 271 -11.90 4.30 9.53
C VAL A 271 -11.29 2.98 9.06
N ASP A 272 -10.59 2.26 9.93
CA ASP A 272 -10.00 0.97 9.56
C ASP A 272 -11.08 -0.08 9.24
N ALA A 273 -12.17 -0.15 10.02
CA ALA A 273 -13.27 -1.09 9.77
C ALA A 273 -14.04 -0.76 8.49
N VAL A 274 -14.26 0.52 8.20
CA VAL A 274 -14.95 0.94 6.95
C VAL A 274 -14.22 0.49 5.70
N ILE A 275 -12.89 0.38 5.71
CA ILE A 275 -12.13 -0.19 4.60
C ILE A 275 -12.60 -1.62 4.31
N GLY A 276 -12.75 -2.45 5.34
CA GLY A 276 -13.28 -3.80 5.20
C GLY A 276 -14.76 -3.81 4.77
N GLU A 277 -15.59 -2.92 5.33
CA GLU A 277 -17.02 -2.82 4.99
C GLU A 277 -17.23 -2.51 3.51
N VAL A 278 -16.54 -1.48 2.95
CA VAL A 278 -16.69 -1.10 1.55
C VAL A 278 -16.07 -2.13 0.60
N ALA A 279 -14.95 -2.74 0.97
CA ALA A 279 -14.36 -3.82 0.21
C ALA A 279 -15.30 -5.01 0.10
N ARG A 280 -15.92 -5.41 1.22
CA ARG A 280 -16.94 -6.47 1.25
C ARG A 280 -18.14 -6.14 0.40
N ALA A 281 -18.65 -4.91 0.49
CA ALA A 281 -19.80 -4.47 -0.31
C ALA A 281 -19.50 -4.60 -1.82
N ALA A 282 -18.31 -4.17 -2.26
CA ALA A 282 -17.87 -4.27 -3.65
C ALA A 282 -17.74 -5.73 -4.10
N VAL A 283 -17.06 -6.59 -3.32
CA VAL A 283 -16.90 -8.02 -3.65
C VAL A 283 -18.24 -8.74 -3.69
N LEU A 284 -19.14 -8.53 -2.71
CA LEU A 284 -20.45 -9.17 -2.70
C LEU A 284 -21.34 -8.69 -3.86
N HIS A 285 -21.14 -7.46 -4.35
CA HIS A 285 -21.82 -6.98 -5.55
C HIS A 285 -21.37 -7.77 -6.79
N LEU A 286 -20.08 -8.08 -6.91
CA LEU A 286 -19.51 -8.86 -8.02
C LEU A 286 -19.82 -10.37 -7.94
N ARG A 287 -20.21 -10.88 -6.77
CA ARG A 287 -20.56 -12.29 -6.57
C ARG A 287 -22.01 -12.62 -6.92
N ARG A 288 -22.85 -11.63 -7.14
CA ARG A 288 -24.26 -11.82 -7.56
C ARG A 288 -24.34 -12.23 -9.02
#